data_70984103dcf08af4cc3f96169d999b45
#
_entry.id   70984103dcf08af4cc3f96169d999b45
#
_cell.length_a   1.000
_cell.length_b   1.000
_cell.length_c   1.000
_cell.angle_alpha   90.00
_cell.angle_beta   90.00
_cell.angle_gamma   90.00
#
_symmetry.space_group_name_H-M   'P 1'
#
loop_
_entity.id
_entity.type
_entity.pdbx_description
1 polymer ?
#
loop_
_entity_poly.entity_id
_entity_poly.type
_entity_poly.pdbx_seq_one_letter_code
_entity_poly.pdbx_strand_id
1 'polypeptide(L)'
;MKFDTKIWHPNISSQTGAICLDILKDEWSPALTIRTALLSLQALLCNPEPDDPQDAVVASQYKTNRELFNQTAGAWTQEHAKDPELIYEEKVKRLCEMGFEETPVRRALNECAMDEAAALNLILTWS
;
A
#
# COMPACT_ATOMS: atom_id res chain seq x y z
N MET A 1 0.73 1.56 -15.72
CA MET A 1 0.42 1.79 -14.28
C MET A 1 0.65 0.50 -13.49
N LYS A 2 1.16 0.63 -12.30
CA LYS A 2 1.30 -0.46 -11.33
C LYS A 2 1.07 0.08 -9.92
N PHE A 3 0.75 -0.79 -8.98
CA PHE A 3 0.77 -0.47 -7.56
C PHE A 3 2.19 -0.60 -7.00
N ASP A 4 2.61 0.39 -6.25
CA ASP A 4 3.83 0.30 -5.43
C ASP A 4 3.53 -0.37 -4.08
N THR A 5 2.35 -0.11 -3.52
CA THR A 5 1.84 -0.84 -2.35
C THR A 5 1.46 -2.27 -2.74
N LYS A 6 1.87 -3.25 -1.94
CA LYS A 6 1.51 -4.65 -2.17
C LYS A 6 0.02 -4.88 -1.96
N ILE A 7 -0.61 -5.54 -2.92
CA ILE A 7 -2.04 -5.86 -2.92
C ILE A 7 -2.25 -7.34 -3.20
N TRP A 8 -3.17 -7.96 -2.49
CA TRP A 8 -3.63 -9.32 -2.75
C TRP A 8 -4.95 -9.28 -3.52
N HIS A 9 -4.87 -9.39 -4.85
CA HIS A 9 -6.02 -9.24 -5.75
C HIS A 9 -5.81 -10.07 -7.03
N PRO A 10 -6.86 -10.76 -7.56
CA PRO A 10 -6.73 -11.60 -8.77
C PRO A 10 -6.19 -10.88 -10.00
N ASN A 11 -6.47 -9.60 -10.15
CA ASN A 11 -6.11 -8.80 -11.33
C ASN A 11 -4.89 -7.90 -11.11
N ILE A 12 -4.17 -8.10 -10.02
CA ILE A 12 -2.95 -7.35 -9.69
C ILE A 12 -1.87 -8.34 -9.29
N SER A 13 -0.70 -8.25 -9.91
CA SER A 13 0.42 -9.11 -9.56
C SER A 13 0.88 -8.88 -8.12
N SER A 14 0.86 -9.93 -7.30
CA SER A 14 1.39 -9.91 -5.93
C SER A 14 2.90 -9.71 -5.87
N GLN A 15 3.61 -9.94 -6.99
CA GLN A 15 5.05 -9.80 -7.09
C GLN A 15 5.48 -8.41 -7.56
N THR A 16 4.81 -7.87 -8.56
CA THR A 16 5.25 -6.65 -9.27
C THR A 16 4.31 -5.46 -9.11
N GLY A 17 3.07 -5.69 -8.65
CA GLY A 17 2.02 -4.68 -8.62
C GLY A 17 1.40 -4.37 -9.99
N ALA A 18 1.77 -5.10 -11.05
CA ALA A 18 1.21 -4.91 -12.38
C ALA A 18 -0.30 -5.15 -12.39
N ILE A 19 -1.03 -4.29 -13.10
CA ILE A 19 -2.49 -4.28 -13.13
C ILE A 19 -2.97 -4.86 -14.45
N CYS A 20 -3.89 -5.84 -14.40
CA CYS A 20 -4.62 -6.32 -15.56
C CYS A 20 -5.87 -5.47 -15.78
N LEU A 21 -5.73 -4.41 -16.57
CA LEU A 21 -6.84 -3.51 -16.90
C LEU A 21 -6.72 -3.11 -18.37
N ASP A 22 -7.69 -3.52 -19.18
CA ASP A 22 -7.65 -3.37 -20.66
C ASP A 22 -7.48 -1.92 -21.10
N ILE A 23 -8.13 -0.97 -20.41
CA ILE A 23 -8.01 0.46 -20.71
C ILE A 23 -6.59 1.02 -20.50
N LEU A 24 -5.74 0.33 -19.70
CA LEU A 24 -4.36 0.73 -19.46
C LEU A 24 -3.38 0.05 -20.43
N LYS A 25 -3.88 -0.83 -21.31
CA LYS A 25 -3.11 -1.56 -22.32
C LYS A 25 -3.50 -1.10 -23.73
N ASP A 26 -4.44 -1.82 -24.34
CA ASP A 26 -4.76 -1.72 -25.76
C ASP A 26 -5.91 -0.74 -26.06
N GLU A 27 -6.76 -0.46 -25.08
CA GLU A 27 -7.92 0.43 -25.20
C GLU A 27 -7.64 1.88 -24.78
N TRP A 28 -6.37 2.24 -24.60
CA TRP A 28 -5.99 3.60 -24.30
C TRP A 28 -6.41 4.53 -25.45
N SER A 29 -7.17 5.57 -25.13
CA SER A 29 -7.54 6.64 -26.05
C SER A 29 -7.26 8.00 -25.42
N PRO A 30 -7.10 9.09 -26.21
CA PRO A 30 -6.94 10.44 -25.71
C PRO A 30 -8.13 10.94 -24.87
N ALA A 31 -9.30 10.31 -24.98
CA ALA A 31 -10.48 10.59 -24.16
C ALA A 31 -10.36 10.04 -22.73
N LEU A 32 -9.45 9.11 -22.49
CA LEU A 32 -9.16 8.57 -21.16
C LEU A 32 -8.29 9.56 -20.38
N THR A 33 -8.85 10.06 -19.29
CA THR A 33 -8.14 10.91 -18.32
C THR A 33 -7.63 10.04 -17.16
N ILE A 34 -6.70 10.58 -16.36
CA ILE A 34 -6.27 9.96 -15.10
C ILE A 34 -7.47 9.68 -14.20
N ARG A 35 -8.45 10.59 -14.15
CA ARG A 35 -9.68 10.38 -13.38
C ARG A 35 -10.45 9.15 -13.84
N THR A 36 -10.64 8.97 -15.14
CA THR A 36 -11.34 7.80 -15.71
C THR A 36 -10.58 6.51 -15.43
N ALA A 37 -9.26 6.52 -15.57
CA ALA A 37 -8.41 5.38 -15.24
C ALA A 37 -8.52 4.99 -13.76
N LEU A 38 -8.49 5.96 -12.84
CA LEU A 38 -8.62 5.72 -11.41
C LEU A 38 -10.02 5.20 -11.02
N LEU A 39 -11.09 5.70 -11.65
CA LEU A 39 -12.45 5.19 -11.43
C LEU A 39 -12.59 3.74 -11.92
N SER A 40 -12.01 3.42 -13.07
CA SER A 40 -11.98 2.05 -13.60
C SER A 40 -11.17 1.11 -12.70
N LEU A 41 -10.07 1.58 -12.15
CA LEU A 41 -9.26 0.85 -11.19
C LEU A 41 -10.03 0.59 -9.88
N GLN A 42 -10.72 1.58 -9.36
CA GLN A 42 -11.59 1.43 -8.19
C GLN A 42 -12.67 0.38 -8.43
N ALA A 43 -13.31 0.39 -9.60
CA ALA A 43 -14.30 -0.62 -9.98
C ALA A 43 -13.68 -2.02 -10.04
N LEU A 44 -12.47 -2.17 -10.58
CA LEU A 44 -11.75 -3.45 -10.62
C LEU A 44 -11.43 -3.98 -9.23
N LEU A 45 -10.99 -3.11 -8.32
CA LEU A 45 -10.70 -3.49 -6.93
C LEU A 45 -11.94 -4.01 -6.20
N CYS A 46 -13.11 -3.43 -6.47
CA CYS A 46 -14.39 -3.85 -5.87
C CYS A 46 -14.99 -5.09 -6.53
N ASN A 47 -14.71 -5.31 -7.82
CA ASN A 47 -15.27 -6.38 -8.63
C ASN A 47 -14.16 -7.15 -9.35
N PRO A 48 -13.48 -8.07 -8.67
CA PRO A 48 -12.43 -8.87 -9.27
C PRO A 48 -12.93 -9.74 -10.42
N GLU A 49 -12.09 -9.91 -11.44
CA GLU A 49 -12.32 -10.78 -12.59
C GLU A 49 -11.35 -11.97 -12.56
N PRO A 50 -11.63 -13.00 -11.76
CA PRO A 50 -10.70 -14.11 -11.54
C PRO A 50 -10.56 -15.05 -12.76
N ASP A 51 -11.43 -14.92 -13.76
CA ASP A 51 -11.35 -15.68 -15.01
C ASP A 51 -10.38 -15.09 -16.03
N ASP A 52 -10.01 -13.83 -15.85
CA ASP A 52 -8.94 -13.15 -16.61
C ASP A 52 -7.87 -12.59 -15.65
N PRO A 53 -7.10 -13.46 -14.99
CA PRO A 53 -6.24 -13.06 -13.90
C PRO A 53 -4.91 -12.46 -14.34
N GLN A 54 -4.40 -11.53 -13.55
CA GLN A 54 -2.99 -11.11 -13.59
C GLN A 54 -2.13 -11.97 -12.66
N ASP A 55 -2.72 -12.52 -11.61
CA ASP A 55 -2.07 -13.41 -10.66
C ASP A 55 -2.91 -14.69 -10.50
N ALA A 56 -2.41 -15.78 -11.09
CA ALA A 56 -3.14 -17.07 -11.11
C ALA A 56 -3.28 -17.69 -9.72
N VAL A 57 -2.31 -17.50 -8.83
CA VAL A 57 -2.35 -18.03 -7.45
C VAL A 57 -3.44 -17.33 -6.66
N VAL A 58 -3.48 -16.02 -6.72
CA VAL A 58 -4.51 -15.21 -6.04
C VAL A 58 -5.88 -15.50 -6.60
N ALA A 59 -6.02 -15.59 -7.93
CA ALA A 59 -7.28 -15.90 -8.59
C ALA A 59 -7.80 -17.29 -8.22
N SER A 60 -6.92 -18.29 -8.15
CA SER A 60 -7.28 -19.64 -7.69
C SER A 60 -7.78 -19.62 -6.25
N GLN A 61 -7.09 -18.95 -5.35
CA GLN A 61 -7.52 -18.81 -3.95
C GLN A 61 -8.89 -18.09 -3.85
N TYR A 62 -9.08 -17.03 -4.63
CA TYR A 62 -10.35 -16.30 -4.70
C TYR A 62 -11.53 -17.19 -5.11
N LYS A 63 -11.31 -18.09 -6.08
CA LYS A 63 -12.34 -19.02 -6.56
C LYS A 63 -12.59 -20.21 -5.63
N THR A 64 -11.53 -20.78 -5.08
CA THR A 64 -11.59 -22.06 -4.37
C THR A 64 -11.72 -21.91 -2.85
N ASN A 65 -11.18 -20.84 -2.29
CA ASN A 65 -11.21 -20.56 -0.84
C ASN A 65 -11.33 -19.06 -0.56
N ARG A 66 -12.56 -18.57 -0.66
CA ARG A 66 -12.88 -17.15 -0.46
C ARG A 66 -12.53 -16.65 0.95
N GLU A 67 -12.70 -17.49 1.95
CA GLU A 67 -12.39 -17.13 3.33
C GLU A 67 -10.89 -16.89 3.52
N LEU A 68 -10.07 -17.80 3.05
CA LEU A 68 -8.61 -17.64 3.07
C LEU A 68 -8.16 -16.43 2.24
N PHE A 69 -8.78 -16.20 1.08
CA PHE A 69 -8.53 -15.00 0.28
C PHE A 69 -8.81 -13.73 1.08
N ASN A 70 -9.96 -13.62 1.73
CA ASN A 70 -10.34 -12.45 2.52
C ASN A 70 -9.39 -12.23 3.70
N GLN A 71 -8.97 -13.29 4.38
CA GLN A 71 -7.99 -13.20 5.48
C GLN A 71 -6.62 -12.72 4.97
N THR A 72 -6.15 -13.27 3.86
CA THR A 72 -4.86 -12.89 3.27
C THR A 72 -4.89 -11.44 2.76
N ALA A 73 -5.93 -11.06 2.04
CA ALA A 73 -6.11 -9.69 1.55
C ALA A 73 -6.20 -8.68 2.70
N GLY A 74 -6.93 -9.00 3.76
CA GLY A 74 -7.03 -8.19 4.96
C GLY A 74 -5.68 -8.02 5.67
N ALA A 75 -4.93 -9.11 5.83
CA ALA A 75 -3.60 -9.07 6.42
C ALA A 75 -2.61 -8.22 5.59
N TRP A 76 -2.62 -8.37 4.28
CA TRP A 76 -1.80 -7.56 3.38
C TRP A 76 -2.17 -6.08 3.43
N THR A 77 -3.45 -5.76 3.51
CA THR A 77 -3.90 -4.37 3.67
C THR A 77 -3.39 -3.77 4.97
N GLN A 78 -3.49 -4.49 6.08
CA GLN A 78 -3.00 -4.02 7.38
C GLN A 78 -1.48 -3.87 7.42
N GLU A 79 -0.76 -4.73 6.74
CA GLU A 79 0.71 -4.70 6.73
C GLU A 79 1.26 -3.64 5.77
N HIS A 80 0.69 -3.49 4.58
CA HIS A 80 1.29 -2.73 3.48
C HIS A 80 0.56 -1.43 3.12
N ALA A 81 -0.73 -1.30 3.41
CA ALA A 81 -1.56 -0.15 3.04
C ALA A 81 -1.96 0.71 4.24
N LYS A 82 -1.04 0.93 5.16
CA LYS A 82 -1.26 1.85 6.28
C LYS A 82 -1.29 3.30 5.79
N ASP A 83 -2.16 4.08 6.40
CA ASP A 83 -2.17 5.52 6.22
C ASP A 83 -0.81 6.11 6.63
N PRO A 84 -0.14 6.88 5.77
CA PRO A 84 1.14 7.51 6.09
C PRO A 84 1.08 8.36 7.37
N GLU A 85 -0.03 9.02 7.65
CA GLU A 85 -0.23 9.82 8.86
C GLU A 85 -0.28 8.93 10.11
N LEU A 86 -0.96 7.79 10.04
CA LEU A 86 -0.97 6.81 11.13
C LEU A 86 0.42 6.23 11.38
N ILE A 87 1.17 5.92 10.32
CA ILE A 87 2.56 5.45 10.44
C ILE A 87 3.43 6.50 11.14
N TYR A 88 3.26 7.77 10.78
CA TYR A 88 3.99 8.88 11.41
C TYR A 88 3.68 8.98 12.89
N GLU A 89 2.41 9.00 13.27
CA GLU A 89 1.98 9.09 14.67
C GLU A 89 2.42 7.87 15.49
N GLU A 90 2.39 6.66 14.92
CA GLU A 90 2.93 5.45 15.58
C GLU A 90 4.43 5.57 15.86
N LYS A 91 5.20 6.15 14.93
CA LYS A 91 6.64 6.38 15.10
C LYS A 91 6.93 7.44 16.17
N VAL A 92 6.19 8.54 16.13
CA VAL A 92 6.26 9.60 17.18
C VAL A 92 5.99 8.99 18.55
N LYS A 93 4.91 8.23 18.68
CA LYS A 93 4.53 7.59 19.93
C LYS A 93 5.62 6.65 20.45
N ARG A 94 6.19 5.80 19.61
CA ARG A 94 7.28 4.87 20.01
C ARG A 94 8.50 5.60 20.54
N LEU A 95 8.94 6.66 19.88
CA LEU A 95 10.10 7.43 20.31
C LEU A 95 9.80 8.21 21.62
N CYS A 96 8.59 8.72 21.77
CA CYS A 96 8.16 9.35 23.04
C CYS A 96 8.10 8.34 24.20
N GLU A 97 7.66 7.10 23.95
CA GLU A 97 7.67 6.02 24.95
C GLU A 97 9.09 5.65 25.41
N MET A 98 10.11 5.92 24.59
CA MET A 98 11.53 5.78 24.97
C MET A 98 12.04 6.91 25.86
N GLY A 99 11.22 7.93 26.16
CA GLY A 99 11.55 9.04 27.07
C GLY A 99 11.94 10.35 26.38
N PHE A 100 11.76 10.46 25.07
CA PHE A 100 12.03 11.71 24.33
C PHE A 100 10.78 12.60 24.27
N GLU A 101 11.00 13.91 24.24
CA GLU A 101 9.91 14.87 24.07
C GLU A 101 9.37 14.86 22.64
N GLU A 102 8.08 15.13 22.48
CA GLU A 102 7.38 15.04 21.20
C GLU A 102 7.93 16.02 20.15
N THR A 103 8.23 17.26 20.54
CA THR A 103 8.69 18.29 19.59
C THR A 103 10.01 17.93 18.89
N PRO A 104 11.10 17.55 19.59
CA PRO A 104 12.31 17.09 18.95
C PRO A 104 12.11 15.79 18.17
N VAL A 105 11.25 14.88 18.62
CA VAL A 105 10.94 13.63 17.90
C VAL A 105 10.31 13.93 16.54
N ARG A 106 9.29 14.76 16.48
CA ARG A 106 8.63 15.16 15.22
C ARG A 106 9.60 15.83 14.25
N ARG A 107 10.46 16.72 14.77
CA ARG A 107 11.48 17.38 13.98
C ARG A 107 12.48 16.38 13.39
N ALA A 108 13.02 15.47 14.21
CA ALA A 108 13.99 14.48 13.77
C ALA A 108 13.41 13.52 12.71
N LEU A 109 12.18 13.03 12.89
CA LEU A 109 11.50 12.18 11.92
C LEU A 109 11.33 12.88 10.57
N ASN A 110 11.00 14.16 10.56
CA ASN A 110 10.87 14.94 9.33
C ASN A 110 12.23 15.15 8.65
N GLU A 111 13.28 15.44 9.41
CA GLU A 111 14.65 15.63 8.87
C GLU A 111 15.26 14.32 8.34
N CYS A 112 14.88 13.17 8.92
CA CYS A 112 15.38 11.85 8.56
C CYS A 112 14.44 11.06 7.62
N ALA A 113 13.53 11.72 6.90
CA ALA A 113 12.60 11.09 5.96
C ALA A 113 11.87 9.87 6.57
N MET A 114 11.41 9.98 7.80
CA MET A 114 10.68 8.94 8.53
C MET A 114 11.52 7.72 8.96
N ASP A 115 12.84 7.78 8.86
CA ASP A 115 13.73 6.73 9.39
C ASP A 115 13.88 6.87 10.92
N GLU A 116 13.34 5.90 11.67
CA GLU A 116 13.35 5.92 13.14
C GLU A 116 14.77 5.81 13.72
N ALA A 117 15.61 4.98 13.12
CA ALA A 117 16.98 4.79 13.61
C ALA A 117 17.83 6.06 13.41
N ALA A 118 17.69 6.68 12.24
CA ALA A 118 18.35 7.94 11.95
C ALA A 118 17.81 9.07 12.83
N ALA A 119 16.50 9.15 13.05
CA ALA A 119 15.86 10.12 13.92
C ALA A 119 16.32 9.97 15.38
N LEU A 120 16.41 8.74 15.88
CA LEU A 120 16.92 8.46 17.23
C LEU A 120 18.35 8.95 17.38
N ASN A 121 19.23 8.63 16.43
CA ASN A 121 20.61 9.11 16.46
C ASN A 121 20.69 10.64 16.45
N LEU A 122 19.85 11.28 15.64
CA LEU A 122 19.80 12.75 15.54
C LEU A 122 19.35 13.39 16.87
N ILE A 123 18.32 12.86 17.52
CA ILE A 123 17.84 13.35 18.83
C ILE A 123 18.93 13.21 19.89
N LEU A 124 19.66 12.11 19.90
CA LEU A 124 20.75 11.89 20.83
C LEU A 124 21.90 12.89 20.65
N THR A 125 22.09 13.44 19.46
CA THR A 125 23.07 14.51 19.23
C THR A 125 22.62 15.88 19.74
N TRP A 126 21.33 16.07 19.96
CA TRP A 126 20.77 17.33 20.51
C TRP A 126 20.68 17.35 22.04
N SER A 127 20.91 16.19 22.66
CA SER A 127 20.92 16.05 24.14
C SER A 127 22.33 16.44 24.73
#